data_f3e2b4b38738d269bba6a35cca20fba1
#
_entry.id   f3e2b4b38738d269bba6a35cca20fba1
#
_cell.length_a   1.000
_cell.length_b   1.000
_cell.length_c   1.000
_cell.angle_alpha   90.00
_cell.angle_beta   90.00
_cell.angle_gamma   90.00
#
_symmetry.space_group_name_H-M   'P 1'
#
loop_
_entity.id
_entity.type
_entity.pdbx_description
1 polymer ?
#
loop_
_entity_poly.entity_id
_entity_poly.type
_entity_poly.pdbx_seq_one_letter_code
_entity_poly.pdbx_strand_id
1 'polypeptide(L)'
;LEKYFIVRIAWVLGLNGKNFIKTMLQVGKNHPQVRVVNDQIGTPTYTYDLARLLVDMMETEKYGYYHATNEGGYISWYDFTKEIYRQAGLSTEVQPVTTAEYGLSKAARPFNSRLEKKKLKENGFTPLPTWQNAVERYIKYLKEQEQATGNE
;
A
#
# COMPACT_ATOMS: atom_id res chain seq x y z
N LEU A 1 14.61 24.50 12.23
CA LEU A 1 15.38 23.42 11.62
C LEU A 1 15.44 23.64 10.10
N GLU A 2 16.62 23.86 9.55
CA GLU A 2 16.78 24.20 8.13
C GLU A 2 17.07 22.98 7.24
N LYS A 3 17.63 21.92 7.83
CA LYS A 3 18.07 20.72 7.10
C LYS A 3 17.22 19.53 7.50
N TYR A 4 16.14 19.30 6.75
CA TYR A 4 15.19 18.23 7.05
C TYR A 4 14.52 17.70 5.80
N PHE A 5 14.04 16.46 5.89
CA PHE A 5 13.10 15.87 4.96
C PHE A 5 11.81 15.56 5.69
N ILE A 6 10.68 16.01 5.15
CA ILE A 6 9.36 15.57 5.59
C ILE A 6 8.73 14.82 4.41
N VAL A 7 8.54 13.53 4.58
CA VAL A 7 8.02 12.65 3.53
C VAL A 7 6.61 12.22 3.89
N ARG A 8 5.63 12.68 3.14
CA ARG A 8 4.24 12.27 3.29
C ARG A 8 3.98 11.01 2.50
N ILE A 9 3.33 10.07 3.12
CA ILE A 9 3.00 8.76 2.57
C ILE A 9 1.52 8.44 2.82
N ALA A 10 1.00 7.44 2.12
CA ALA A 10 -0.37 6.98 2.28
C ALA A 10 -0.43 5.46 2.18
N TRP A 11 -1.46 4.87 2.78
CA TRP A 11 -1.78 3.44 2.67
C TRP A 11 -0.57 2.54 2.91
N VAL A 12 0.03 2.68 4.07
CA VAL A 12 1.29 2.01 4.41
C VAL A 12 1.09 0.52 4.63
N LEU A 13 1.95 -0.27 4.01
CA LEU A 13 2.05 -1.71 4.26
C LEU A 13 3.50 -2.08 4.55
N GLY A 14 3.69 -2.96 5.50
CA GLY A 14 5.01 -3.38 5.95
C GLY A 14 5.03 -4.85 6.35
N LEU A 15 6.23 -5.35 6.63
CA LEU A 15 6.45 -6.76 6.95
C LEU A 15 5.96 -7.13 8.33
N ASN A 16 6.04 -6.20 9.28
CA ASN A 16 5.70 -6.42 10.68
C ASN A 16 4.30 -5.90 11.01
N GLY A 17 3.64 -6.56 11.97
CA GLY A 17 2.33 -6.14 12.46
C GLY A 17 1.18 -6.44 11.50
N LYS A 18 0.05 -5.82 11.77
CA LYS A 18 -1.17 -5.93 10.97
C LYS A 18 -1.18 -4.91 9.85
N ASN A 19 -1.71 -5.26 8.69
CA ASN A 19 -1.96 -4.33 7.60
C ASN A 19 -3.10 -4.84 6.71
N PHE A 20 -3.50 -4.01 5.75
CA PHE A 20 -4.61 -4.29 4.86
C PHE A 20 -4.44 -5.59 4.06
N ILE A 21 -3.24 -5.84 3.51
CA ILE A 21 -3.00 -7.05 2.70
C ILE A 21 -3.18 -8.31 3.53
N LYS A 22 -2.56 -8.38 4.70
CA LYS A 22 -2.68 -9.53 5.60
C LYS A 22 -4.14 -9.76 6.00
N THR A 23 -4.86 -8.69 6.33
CA THR A 23 -6.27 -8.75 6.69
C THR A 23 -7.11 -9.28 5.53
N MET A 24 -6.93 -8.73 4.32
CA MET A 24 -7.71 -9.16 3.16
C MET A 24 -7.41 -10.60 2.73
N LEU A 25 -6.17 -11.05 2.82
CA LEU A 25 -5.81 -12.45 2.57
C LEU A 25 -6.50 -13.39 3.55
N GLN A 26 -6.52 -13.04 4.82
CA GLN A 26 -7.20 -13.84 5.86
C GLN A 26 -8.71 -13.89 5.63
N VAL A 27 -9.33 -12.75 5.36
CA VAL A 27 -10.76 -12.67 5.04
C VAL A 27 -11.09 -13.45 3.78
N GLY A 28 -10.28 -13.31 2.73
CA GLY A 28 -10.50 -14.00 1.46
C GLY A 28 -10.40 -15.52 1.54
N LYS A 29 -9.57 -16.05 2.43
CA LYS A 29 -9.46 -17.50 2.68
C LYS A 29 -10.69 -18.07 3.40
N ASN A 30 -11.39 -17.27 4.18
CA ASN A 30 -12.45 -17.70 5.09
C ASN A 30 -13.86 -17.32 4.64
N HIS A 31 -14.00 -16.52 3.59
CA HIS A 31 -15.29 -16.01 3.12
C HIS A 31 -15.39 -16.08 1.59
N PRO A 32 -16.58 -16.42 1.03
CA PRO A 32 -16.78 -16.46 -0.42
C PRO A 32 -16.89 -15.07 -1.05
N GLN A 33 -17.16 -14.04 -0.25
CA GLN A 33 -17.30 -12.67 -0.71
C GLN A 33 -16.91 -11.66 0.39
N VAL A 34 -16.49 -10.48 -0.02
CA VAL A 34 -16.11 -9.39 0.87
C VAL A 34 -16.58 -8.06 0.30
N ARG A 35 -17.00 -7.14 1.19
CA ARG A 35 -17.41 -5.78 0.83
C ARG A 35 -16.24 -4.83 1.06
N VAL A 36 -15.86 -4.07 0.03
CA VAL A 36 -14.73 -3.16 0.11
C VAL A 36 -15.10 -1.78 -0.45
N VAL A 37 -14.69 -0.75 0.27
CA VAL A 37 -14.95 0.65 -0.07
C VAL A 37 -14.30 1.02 -1.41
N ASN A 38 -15.06 1.66 -2.29
CA ASN A 38 -14.61 2.07 -3.62
C ASN A 38 -14.55 3.60 -3.85
N ASP A 39 -14.92 4.38 -2.84
CA ASP A 39 -14.95 5.86 -2.93
C ASP A 39 -13.84 6.55 -2.12
N GLN A 40 -12.88 5.79 -1.62
CA GLN A 40 -11.65 6.30 -1.03
C GLN A 40 -10.49 5.99 -1.96
N ILE A 41 -9.79 7.03 -2.42
CA ILE A 41 -8.79 6.94 -3.49
C ILE A 41 -7.41 7.34 -2.97
N GLY A 42 -6.41 6.55 -3.31
CA GLY A 42 -5.01 6.80 -2.93
C GLY A 42 -4.08 5.85 -3.67
N THR A 43 -2.88 5.68 -3.13
CA THR A 43 -1.91 4.70 -3.64
C THR A 43 -1.18 4.05 -2.45
N PRO A 44 -0.96 2.73 -2.50
CA PRO A 44 -0.21 2.04 -1.44
C PRO A 44 1.24 2.48 -1.35
N THR A 45 1.81 2.40 -0.15
CA THR A 45 3.24 2.62 0.10
C THR A 45 3.82 1.41 0.83
N TYR A 46 4.72 0.69 0.16
CA TYR A 46 5.45 -0.42 0.76
C TYR A 46 6.68 0.10 1.50
N THR A 47 6.78 -0.16 2.79
CA THR A 47 7.86 0.35 3.65
C THR A 47 9.24 -0.11 3.19
N TYR A 48 9.36 -1.29 2.62
CA TYR A 48 10.61 -1.78 2.05
C TYR A 48 11.13 -0.86 0.93
N ASP A 49 10.25 -0.44 0.03
CA ASP A 49 10.59 0.48 -1.06
C ASP A 49 10.85 1.89 -0.54
N LEU A 50 10.05 2.34 0.43
CA LEU A 50 10.23 3.64 1.06
C LEU A 50 11.59 3.77 1.74
N ALA A 51 12.06 2.72 2.40
CA ALA A 51 13.36 2.72 3.09
C ALA A 51 14.52 3.04 2.13
N ARG A 52 14.53 2.46 0.93
CA ARG A 52 15.53 2.77 -0.09
C ARG A 52 15.52 4.26 -0.44
N LEU A 53 14.34 4.84 -0.66
CA LEU A 53 14.20 6.26 -0.98
C LEU A 53 14.71 7.15 0.16
N LEU A 54 14.39 6.81 1.40
CA LEU A 54 14.85 7.59 2.56
C LEU A 54 16.38 7.57 2.69
N VAL A 55 17.02 6.45 2.42
CA VAL A 55 18.48 6.36 2.37
C VAL A 55 19.05 7.22 1.26
N ASP A 56 18.47 7.15 0.05
CA ASP A 56 18.88 7.99 -1.09
C ASP A 56 18.78 9.50 -0.73
N MET A 57 17.70 9.91 -0.07
CA MET A 57 17.50 11.29 0.37
C MET A 57 18.57 11.74 1.37
N MET A 58 18.89 10.89 2.35
CA MET A 58 19.86 11.23 3.40
C MET A 58 21.28 11.45 2.86
N GLU A 59 21.59 10.94 1.69
CA GLU A 59 22.87 11.13 1.02
C GLU A 59 22.93 12.44 0.21
N THR A 60 21.88 13.24 0.23
CA THR A 60 21.75 14.51 -0.49
C THR A 60 21.48 15.68 0.45
N GLU A 61 21.56 16.89 -0.09
CA GLU A 61 21.13 18.12 0.57
C GLU A 61 19.84 18.69 -0.03
N LYS A 62 19.05 17.85 -0.70
CA LYS A 62 17.80 18.24 -1.37
C LYS A 62 16.63 18.25 -0.40
N TYR A 63 16.79 19.00 0.67
CA TYR A 63 15.86 19.11 1.80
C TYR A 63 14.46 19.57 1.41
N GLY A 64 13.51 19.36 2.29
CA GLY A 64 12.15 19.88 2.19
C GLY A 64 11.05 18.82 2.30
N TYR A 65 9.88 19.16 1.80
CA TYR A 65 8.68 18.31 1.82
C TYR A 65 8.60 17.50 0.54
N TYR A 66 8.32 16.20 0.68
CA TYR A 66 8.13 15.29 -0.44
C TYR A 66 6.90 14.43 -0.23
N HIS A 67 6.28 13.97 -1.31
CA HIS A 67 5.29 12.92 -1.31
C HIS A 67 5.91 11.64 -1.88
N ALA A 68 5.71 10.51 -1.19
CA ALA A 68 6.26 9.24 -1.64
C ALA A 68 5.22 8.12 -1.43
N THR A 69 4.80 7.50 -2.52
CA THR A 69 4.03 6.26 -2.55
C THR A 69 4.60 5.39 -3.65
N ASN A 70 4.20 4.13 -3.72
CA ASN A 70 4.51 3.33 -4.90
C ASN A 70 3.87 3.95 -6.13
N GLU A 71 4.45 3.73 -7.32
CA GLU A 71 3.89 4.18 -8.58
C GLU A 71 2.73 3.28 -9.03
N GLY A 72 2.07 3.59 -10.13
CA GLY A 72 0.99 2.78 -10.70
C GLY A 72 -0.39 3.41 -10.64
N GLY A 73 -0.45 4.72 -10.37
CA GLY A 73 -1.70 5.50 -10.40
C GLY A 73 -2.49 5.46 -9.12
N TYR A 74 -3.64 6.09 -9.15
CA TYR A 74 -4.56 6.23 -8.04
C TYR A 74 -5.65 5.16 -8.12
N ILE A 75 -5.90 4.47 -7.00
CA ILE A 75 -6.85 3.35 -6.92
C ILE A 75 -7.74 3.47 -5.69
N SER A 76 -8.85 2.75 -5.70
CA SER A 76 -9.67 2.53 -4.51
C SER A 76 -9.18 1.32 -3.72
N TRP A 77 -9.63 1.19 -2.47
CA TRP A 77 -9.43 -0.02 -1.69
C TRP A 77 -10.03 -1.26 -2.38
N TYR A 78 -11.14 -1.06 -3.09
CA TYR A 78 -11.78 -2.09 -3.91
C TYR A 78 -10.84 -2.60 -5.01
N ASP A 79 -10.24 -1.69 -5.79
CA ASP A 79 -9.27 -2.05 -6.84
C ASP A 79 -8.06 -2.78 -6.24
N PHE A 80 -7.58 -2.30 -5.11
CA PHE A 80 -6.45 -2.89 -4.40
C PHE A 80 -6.74 -4.33 -3.97
N THR A 81 -7.91 -4.56 -3.40
CA THR A 81 -8.33 -5.91 -2.96
C THR A 81 -8.47 -6.88 -4.13
N LYS A 82 -9.05 -6.44 -5.25
CA LYS A 82 -9.15 -7.28 -6.44
C LYS A 82 -7.78 -7.77 -6.93
N GLU A 83 -6.80 -6.87 -6.97
CA GLU A 83 -5.45 -7.23 -7.40
C GLU A 83 -4.76 -8.16 -6.38
N ILE A 84 -4.92 -7.93 -5.09
CA ILE A 84 -4.41 -8.82 -4.04
C ILE A 84 -4.95 -10.25 -4.25
N TYR A 85 -6.25 -10.39 -4.46
CA TYR A 85 -6.87 -11.71 -4.64
C TYR A 85 -6.47 -12.36 -5.96
N ARG A 86 -6.35 -11.59 -7.02
CA ARG A 86 -5.86 -12.10 -8.30
C ARG A 86 -4.45 -12.70 -8.15
N GLN A 87 -3.54 -11.97 -7.53
CA GLN A 87 -2.16 -12.42 -7.34
C GLN A 87 -2.06 -13.59 -6.36
N ALA A 88 -2.90 -13.63 -5.34
CA ALA A 88 -2.93 -14.71 -4.35
C ALA A 88 -3.64 -15.96 -4.84
N GLY A 89 -4.30 -15.92 -6.01
CA GLY A 89 -5.08 -17.05 -6.55
C GLY A 89 -6.36 -17.34 -5.77
N LEU A 90 -6.94 -16.33 -5.12
CA LEU A 90 -8.20 -16.45 -4.38
C LEU A 90 -9.40 -16.13 -5.29
N SER A 91 -10.45 -16.94 -5.20
CA SER A 91 -11.69 -16.76 -5.97
C SER A 91 -12.75 -15.93 -5.25
N THR A 92 -12.42 -15.37 -4.10
CA THR A 92 -13.32 -14.54 -3.29
C THR A 92 -13.86 -13.37 -4.11
N GLU A 93 -15.17 -13.20 -4.12
CA GLU A 93 -15.82 -12.08 -4.79
C GLU A 93 -15.64 -10.80 -3.98
N VAL A 94 -15.22 -9.72 -4.67
CA VAL A 94 -15.07 -8.40 -4.06
C VAL A 94 -16.24 -7.52 -4.49
N GLN A 95 -17.06 -7.10 -3.54
CA GLN A 95 -18.23 -6.26 -3.78
C GLN A 95 -17.90 -4.80 -3.46
N PRO A 96 -18.03 -3.89 -4.44
CA PRO A 96 -17.79 -2.47 -4.18
C PRO A 96 -18.92 -1.88 -3.34
N VAL A 97 -18.55 -1.08 -2.34
CA VAL A 97 -19.49 -0.33 -1.51
C VAL A 97 -18.97 1.09 -1.29
N THR A 98 -19.86 2.02 -1.01
CA THR A 98 -19.46 3.37 -0.58
C THR A 98 -19.05 3.36 0.90
N THR A 99 -18.34 4.40 1.31
CA THR A 99 -18.01 4.60 2.75
C THR A 99 -19.27 4.64 3.60
N ALA A 100 -20.33 5.31 3.12
CA ALA A 100 -21.60 5.39 3.81
C ALA A 100 -22.29 4.03 3.96
N GLU A 101 -22.29 3.20 2.90
CA GLU A 101 -22.87 1.86 2.93
C GLU A 101 -22.08 0.90 3.83
N TYR A 102 -20.75 1.08 3.90
CA TYR A 102 -19.91 0.23 4.73
C TYR A 102 -20.18 0.40 6.21
N GLY A 103 -20.28 1.65 6.71
CA GLY A 103 -20.73 2.01 8.05
C GLY A 103 -19.97 1.44 9.25
N LEU A 104 -18.97 0.58 9.03
CA LEU A 104 -18.30 -0.18 10.10
C LEU A 104 -16.97 0.43 10.55
N SER A 105 -16.50 1.50 9.91
CA SER A 105 -15.23 2.11 10.28
C SER A 105 -15.38 3.02 11.49
N LYS A 106 -14.58 2.76 12.53
CA LYS A 106 -14.50 3.64 13.71
C LYS A 106 -13.69 4.91 13.45
N ALA A 107 -12.86 4.91 12.40
CA ALA A 107 -12.01 6.04 12.03
C ALA A 107 -12.57 6.73 10.78
N ALA A 108 -12.73 8.05 10.84
CA ALA A 108 -13.02 8.86 9.67
C ALA A 108 -11.77 8.86 8.75
N ARG A 109 -11.91 8.32 7.54
CA ARG A 109 -10.84 8.31 6.56
C ARG A 109 -11.16 9.26 5.42
N PRO A 110 -10.16 9.99 4.89
CA PRO A 110 -10.40 10.91 3.78
C PRO A 110 -10.80 10.14 2.52
N PHE A 111 -11.70 10.74 1.72
CA PHE A 111 -12.06 10.21 0.40
C PHE A 111 -10.91 10.32 -0.59
N ASN A 112 -10.06 11.33 -0.41
CA ASN A 112 -8.94 11.61 -1.32
C ASN A 112 -7.62 11.62 -0.55
N SER A 113 -6.84 10.55 -0.73
CA SER A 113 -5.48 10.42 -0.21
C SER A 113 -4.44 10.44 -1.33
N ARG A 114 -4.78 11.05 -2.48
CA ARG A 114 -3.85 11.18 -3.60
C ARG A 114 -2.68 12.07 -3.22
N LEU A 115 -1.47 11.63 -3.58
CA LEU A 115 -0.23 12.37 -3.36
C LEU A 115 0.48 12.53 -4.70
N GLU A 116 0.66 13.77 -5.14
CA GLU A 116 1.43 14.09 -6.33
C GLU A 116 2.93 13.95 -6.02
N LYS A 117 3.64 13.13 -6.82
CA LYS A 117 5.04 12.77 -6.58
C LYS A 117 6.03 13.43 -7.54
N LYS A 118 5.60 14.46 -8.26
CA LYS A 118 6.39 15.15 -9.26
C LYS A 118 7.74 15.66 -8.72
N LYS A 119 7.74 16.15 -7.48
CA LYS A 119 8.93 16.70 -6.84
C LYS A 119 10.06 15.66 -6.68
N LEU A 120 9.75 14.40 -6.43
CA LEU A 120 10.75 13.32 -6.38
C LEU A 120 11.54 13.26 -7.70
N LYS A 121 10.82 13.20 -8.81
CA LYS A 121 11.39 13.10 -10.15
C LYS A 121 12.17 14.37 -10.52
N GLU A 122 11.62 15.53 -10.21
CA GLU A 122 12.28 16.84 -10.47
C GLU A 122 13.61 16.98 -9.74
N ASN A 123 13.75 16.35 -8.57
CA ASN A 123 14.99 16.37 -7.80
C ASN A 123 15.90 15.16 -8.07
N GLY A 124 15.60 14.37 -9.08
CA GLY A 124 16.43 13.26 -9.53
C GLY A 124 16.38 12.01 -8.67
N PHE A 125 15.41 11.89 -7.77
CA PHE A 125 15.19 10.67 -7.01
C PHE A 125 14.50 9.61 -7.86
N THR A 126 14.94 8.36 -7.75
CA THR A 126 14.29 7.23 -8.43
C THR A 126 12.95 6.92 -7.79
N PRO A 127 11.84 6.92 -8.55
CA PRO A 127 10.53 6.56 -8.02
C PRO A 127 10.49 5.15 -7.44
N LEU A 128 9.55 4.90 -6.54
CA LEU A 128 9.28 3.56 -6.04
C LEU A 128 8.68 2.69 -7.16
N PRO A 129 8.87 1.36 -7.11
CA PRO A 129 8.19 0.45 -8.05
C PRO A 129 6.67 0.61 -8.02
N THR A 130 5.98 0.03 -9.01
CA THR A 130 4.52 0.05 -9.04
C THR A 130 3.94 -0.67 -7.81
N TRP A 131 2.76 -0.27 -7.40
CA TRP A 131 2.07 -0.92 -6.29
C TRP A 131 1.74 -2.39 -6.60
N GLN A 132 1.47 -2.73 -7.85
CA GLN A 132 1.26 -4.11 -8.29
C GLN A 132 2.51 -4.97 -8.06
N ASN A 133 3.67 -4.44 -8.42
CA ASN A 133 4.96 -5.09 -8.18
C ASN A 133 5.23 -5.25 -6.67
N ALA A 134 4.91 -4.23 -5.88
CA ALA A 134 5.04 -4.30 -4.43
C ALA A 134 4.15 -5.39 -3.82
N VAL A 135 2.91 -5.52 -4.28
CA VAL A 135 1.98 -6.59 -3.84
C VAL A 135 2.56 -7.97 -4.18
N GLU A 136 3.08 -8.15 -5.38
CA GLU A 136 3.71 -9.41 -5.82
C GLU A 136 4.86 -9.82 -4.89
N ARG A 137 5.79 -8.91 -4.61
CA ARG A 137 6.92 -9.17 -3.72
C ARG A 137 6.46 -9.44 -2.29
N TYR A 138 5.45 -8.72 -1.83
CA TYR A 138 4.91 -8.88 -0.49
C TYR A 138 4.22 -10.23 -0.30
N ILE A 139 3.40 -10.66 -1.25
CA ILE A 139 2.73 -11.97 -1.21
C ILE A 139 3.77 -13.09 -1.26
N LYS A 140 4.79 -12.96 -2.09
CA LYS A 140 5.91 -13.91 -2.15
C LYS A 140 6.61 -14.03 -0.79
N TYR A 141 6.90 -12.90 -0.15
CA TYR A 141 7.49 -12.87 1.19
C TYR A 141 6.60 -13.61 2.21
N LEU A 142 5.31 -13.36 2.21
CA LEU A 142 4.37 -14.03 3.14
C LEU A 142 4.35 -15.54 2.92
N LYS A 143 4.37 -16.01 1.69
CA LYS A 143 4.43 -17.45 1.36
C LYS A 143 5.72 -18.10 1.85
N GLU A 144 6.85 -17.43 1.70
CA GLU A 144 8.15 -17.88 2.19
C GLU A 144 8.16 -17.99 3.72
N GLN A 145 7.54 -17.04 4.42
CA GLN A 145 7.41 -17.09 5.89
C GLN A 145 6.51 -18.24 6.35
N GLU A 146 5.40 -18.51 5.68
CA GLU A 146 4.52 -19.65 5.98
C GLU A 146 5.25 -20.98 5.80
N GLN A 147 6.06 -21.12 4.75
CA GLN A 147 6.86 -22.33 4.51
C GLN A 147 7.94 -22.52 5.59
N ALA A 148 8.60 -21.46 6.03
CA ALA A 148 9.61 -21.52 7.08
C ALA A 148 9.04 -21.96 8.43
N THR A 149 7.82 -21.50 8.78
CA THR A 149 7.13 -21.88 10.03
C THR A 149 6.45 -23.24 9.95
N GLY A 150 6.11 -23.74 8.77
CA GLY A 150 5.49 -25.05 8.56
C GLY A 150 6.46 -26.23 8.62
N ASN A 151 7.77 -25.96 8.67
CA ASN A 151 8.83 -26.97 8.75
C ASN A 151 9.37 -27.19 10.18
N GLU A 152 8.79 -26.54 11.17
CA GLU A 152 9.03 -26.78 12.62
C GLU A 152 7.90 -27.68 13.17
#